data_ba366324604ac81b4a721d5a41680c18
#
_entry.id   ba366324604ac81b4a721d5a41680c18
#
_cell.length_a   1.000
_cell.length_b   1.000
_cell.length_c   1.000
_cell.angle_alpha   90.00
_cell.angle_beta   90.00
_cell.angle_gamma   90.00
#
_symmetry.space_group_name_H-M   'P 1'
#
loop_
_entity.id
_entity.type
_entity.pdbx_description
1 polymer ?
#
loop_
_entity_poly.entity_id
_entity_poly.type
_entity_poly.pdbx_seq_one_letter_code
_entity_poly.pdbx_strand_id
1 'polypeptide(L)'
;MGHSICALIVGEPFDERAAREWDVVGLPVGQGLRLVHFSHYYTVYMQARRGETATLDVPADFPGIFPREAVVAGLAAALSGDVLSEAVAPFAVVLTDYFGGVGDQWACAFVAGRRVKAVRDINAALRVMGVQAAAGLDEFDTLGLARHRRTPDHLARYEDLCDGLGL
;
A
#
# COMPACT_ATOMS: atom_id res chain seq x y z
N MET A 1 15.38 -11.04 12.48
CA MET A 1 15.21 -10.46 11.13
C MET A 1 14.09 -9.46 11.18
N GLY A 2 14.27 -8.32 10.53
CA GLY A 2 13.26 -7.26 10.49
C GLY A 2 12.16 -7.53 9.47
N HIS A 3 11.04 -6.83 9.63
CA HIS A 3 9.96 -6.71 8.66
C HIS A 3 9.60 -5.23 8.56
N SER A 4 10.01 -4.59 7.48
CA SER A 4 9.80 -3.15 7.28
C SER A 4 9.30 -2.93 5.85
N ILE A 5 8.01 -2.72 5.72
CA ILE A 5 7.36 -2.47 4.43
C ILE A 5 6.36 -1.32 4.53
N CYS A 6 6.18 -0.65 3.41
CA CYS A 6 5.03 0.22 3.14
C CYS A 6 4.41 -0.23 1.82
N ALA A 7 3.12 -0.56 1.84
CA ALA A 7 2.48 -1.13 0.67
C ALA A 7 0.98 -0.85 0.61
N LEU A 8 0.44 -0.88 -0.62
CA LEU A 8 -0.98 -1.03 -0.88
C LEU A 8 -1.34 -2.52 -1.00
N ILE A 9 -2.50 -2.87 -0.49
CA ILE A 9 -3.21 -4.09 -0.84
C ILE A 9 -4.39 -3.69 -1.72
N VAL A 10 -4.42 -4.23 -2.94
CA VAL A 10 -5.47 -3.94 -3.92
C VAL A 10 -6.09 -5.24 -4.44
N GLY A 11 -7.38 -5.21 -4.77
CA GLY A 11 -8.10 -6.37 -5.32
C GLY A 11 -8.00 -6.46 -6.84
N GLU A 12 -8.52 -7.55 -7.39
CA GLU A 12 -8.76 -7.70 -8.82
C GLU A 12 -10.11 -7.02 -9.21
N PRO A 13 -10.24 -6.46 -10.42
CA PRO A 13 -9.23 -6.46 -11.49
C PRO A 13 -8.09 -5.48 -11.19
N PHE A 14 -6.86 -5.86 -11.57
CA PHE A 14 -5.66 -5.06 -11.38
C PHE A 14 -5.19 -4.50 -12.72
N ASP A 15 -5.01 -3.18 -12.82
CA ASP A 15 -4.56 -2.54 -14.05
C ASP A 15 -3.04 -2.61 -14.22
N GLU A 16 -2.57 -3.63 -14.94
CA GLU A 16 -1.14 -3.82 -15.26
C GLU A 16 -0.55 -2.69 -16.12
N ARG A 17 -1.37 -1.99 -16.90
CA ARG A 17 -0.91 -0.83 -17.69
C ARG A 17 -0.66 0.34 -16.75
N ALA A 18 -1.61 0.66 -15.89
CA ALA A 18 -1.44 1.69 -14.88
C ALA A 18 -0.25 1.38 -13.96
N ALA A 19 -0.06 0.12 -13.55
CA ALA A 19 1.10 -0.27 -12.76
C ALA A 19 2.42 0.08 -13.45
N ARG A 20 2.54 -0.18 -14.75
CA ARG A 20 3.73 0.22 -15.54
C ARG A 20 3.88 1.74 -15.64
N GLU A 21 2.79 2.47 -15.85
CA GLU A 21 2.81 3.94 -15.93
C GLU A 21 3.18 4.60 -14.59
N TRP A 22 2.84 3.96 -13.48
CA TRP A 22 3.19 4.36 -12.12
C TRP A 22 4.50 3.76 -11.64
N ASP A 23 5.13 2.90 -12.45
CA ASP A 23 6.40 2.24 -12.15
C ASP A 23 6.37 1.43 -10.84
N VAL A 24 5.31 0.69 -10.65
CA VAL A 24 5.10 -0.22 -9.53
C VAL A 24 4.84 -1.64 -10.01
N VAL A 25 5.02 -2.60 -9.10
CA VAL A 25 4.79 -4.03 -9.35
C VAL A 25 3.72 -4.55 -8.40
N GLY A 26 2.66 -5.14 -8.95
CA GLY A 26 1.64 -5.83 -8.17
C GLY A 26 2.00 -7.30 -7.95
N LEU A 27 2.43 -7.65 -6.74
CA LEU A 27 2.79 -9.02 -6.37
C LEU A 27 1.54 -9.80 -5.94
N PRO A 28 1.17 -10.89 -6.60
CA PRO A 28 0.04 -11.72 -6.16
C PRO A 28 0.31 -12.29 -4.76
N VAL A 29 -0.64 -12.09 -3.84
CA VAL A 29 -0.55 -12.61 -2.46
C VAL A 29 -1.67 -13.61 -2.13
N GLY A 30 -2.49 -13.96 -3.11
CA GLY A 30 -3.60 -14.89 -2.97
C GLY A 30 -4.96 -14.19 -2.78
N GLN A 31 -6.01 -14.96 -2.84
CA GLN A 31 -7.42 -14.54 -2.69
C GLN A 31 -7.82 -13.34 -3.57
N GLY A 32 -7.24 -13.25 -4.79
CA GLY A 32 -7.52 -12.15 -5.71
C GLY A 32 -6.92 -10.80 -5.28
N LEU A 33 -5.91 -10.80 -4.42
CA LEU A 33 -5.25 -9.61 -3.93
C LEU A 33 -3.81 -9.48 -4.43
N ARG A 34 -3.36 -8.24 -4.55
CA ARG A 34 -2.00 -7.87 -4.90
C ARG A 34 -1.39 -6.93 -3.87
N LEU A 35 -0.12 -7.16 -3.58
CA LEU A 35 0.71 -6.29 -2.75
C LEU A 35 1.53 -5.38 -3.65
N VAL A 36 1.42 -4.07 -3.46
CA VAL A 36 2.15 -3.04 -4.22
C VAL A 36 3.00 -2.24 -3.26
N HIS A 37 4.30 -2.49 -3.27
CA HIS A 37 5.26 -1.75 -2.45
C HIS A 37 5.45 -0.33 -2.98
N PHE A 38 5.65 0.61 -2.07
CA PHE A 38 6.15 1.95 -2.36
C PHE A 38 7.05 2.44 -1.21
N SER A 39 7.86 3.46 -1.46
CA SER A 39 8.77 4.04 -0.49
C SER A 39 8.53 5.53 -0.34
N HIS A 40 9.11 6.15 0.69
CA HIS A 40 9.05 7.59 0.87
C HIS A 40 9.59 8.34 -0.37
N TYR A 41 10.79 7.98 -0.84
CA TYR A 41 11.38 8.62 -2.02
C TYR A 41 10.54 8.42 -3.29
N TYR A 42 9.98 7.23 -3.49
CA TYR A 42 9.04 6.98 -4.59
C TYR A 42 7.87 7.98 -4.53
N THR A 43 7.24 8.14 -3.38
CA THR A 43 6.07 9.03 -3.25
C THR A 43 6.44 10.50 -3.41
N VAL A 44 7.60 10.94 -2.90
CA VAL A 44 8.10 12.31 -3.11
C VAL A 44 8.34 12.58 -4.60
N TYR A 45 9.04 11.68 -5.27
CA TYR A 45 9.32 11.80 -6.70
C TYR A 45 8.04 11.83 -7.54
N MET A 46 7.13 10.89 -7.31
CA MET A 46 5.87 10.82 -8.05
C MET A 46 4.96 12.01 -7.77
N GLN A 47 4.95 12.55 -6.55
CA GLN A 47 4.24 13.79 -6.24
C GLN A 47 4.76 14.97 -7.05
N ALA A 48 6.07 15.12 -7.16
CA ALA A 48 6.68 16.17 -7.97
C ALA A 48 6.37 16.01 -9.48
N ARG A 49 6.30 14.77 -9.96
CA ARG A 49 6.05 14.45 -11.37
C ARG A 49 4.60 14.56 -11.79
N ARG A 50 3.66 14.19 -10.91
CA ARG A 50 2.23 14.08 -11.23
C ARG A 50 1.39 15.21 -10.68
N GLY A 51 1.83 15.88 -9.60
CA GLY A 51 1.09 16.97 -8.99
C GLY A 51 -0.25 16.52 -8.38
N GLU A 52 -0.30 15.29 -7.83
CA GLU A 52 -1.53 14.76 -7.20
C GLU A 52 -1.99 15.65 -6.04
N THR A 53 -3.29 15.84 -5.91
CA THR A 53 -3.88 16.72 -4.89
C THR A 53 -4.92 16.03 -4.00
N ALA A 54 -5.47 14.89 -4.44
CA ALA A 54 -6.40 14.12 -3.62
C ALA A 54 -5.68 13.53 -2.41
N THR A 55 -6.24 13.69 -1.21
CA THR A 55 -5.65 13.19 0.04
C THR A 55 -6.44 12.03 0.61
N LEU A 56 -5.75 11.14 1.33
CA LEU A 56 -6.38 10.08 2.13
C LEU A 56 -6.67 10.59 3.55
N ASP A 57 -7.80 10.17 4.10
CA ASP A 57 -8.09 10.29 5.53
C ASP A 57 -7.36 9.15 6.28
N VAL A 58 -6.08 9.34 6.59
CA VAL A 58 -5.31 8.36 7.37
C VAL A 58 -5.50 8.57 8.87
N PRO A 59 -5.37 7.51 9.71
CA PRO A 59 -5.41 7.65 11.16
C PRO A 59 -4.34 8.60 11.69
N ALA A 60 -4.65 9.35 12.74
CA ALA A 60 -3.74 10.33 13.33
C ALA A 60 -2.47 9.72 13.96
N ASP A 61 -2.50 8.43 14.27
CA ASP A 61 -1.39 7.65 14.83
C ASP A 61 -0.44 7.06 13.77
N PHE A 62 -0.73 7.29 12.47
CA PHE A 62 0.24 6.94 11.44
C PHE A 62 1.53 7.75 11.63
N PRO A 63 2.70 7.16 11.36
CA PRO A 63 3.98 7.83 11.58
C PRO A 63 4.12 9.07 10.71
N GLY A 64 4.79 10.10 11.22
CA GLY A 64 5.02 11.36 10.49
C GLY A 64 5.86 11.22 9.21
N ILE A 65 6.55 10.10 9.05
CA ILE A 65 7.28 9.72 7.83
C ILE A 65 6.42 8.96 6.82
N PHE A 66 5.10 8.89 7.06
CA PHE A 66 4.19 8.23 6.14
C PHE A 66 4.31 8.83 4.73
N PRO A 67 4.31 8.01 3.69
CA PRO A 67 4.38 8.46 2.30
C PRO A 67 3.28 9.47 1.94
N ARG A 68 3.50 10.28 0.93
CA ARG A 68 2.57 11.32 0.48
C ARG A 68 1.19 10.74 0.18
N GLU A 69 0.21 11.10 0.99
CA GLU A 69 -1.16 10.56 0.91
C GLU A 69 -1.83 10.86 -0.44
N ALA A 70 -1.56 12.02 -1.01
CA ALA A 70 -2.10 12.40 -2.31
C ALA A 70 -1.64 11.44 -3.42
N VAL A 71 -0.36 11.08 -3.45
CA VAL A 71 0.18 10.11 -4.40
C VAL A 71 -0.41 8.73 -4.16
N VAL A 72 -0.55 8.31 -2.91
CA VAL A 72 -1.11 7.00 -2.55
C VAL A 72 -2.57 6.90 -3.00
N ALA A 73 -3.36 7.96 -2.83
CA ALA A 73 -4.74 8.02 -3.32
C ALA A 73 -4.81 7.86 -4.85
N GLY A 74 -3.97 8.61 -5.57
CA GLY A 74 -3.88 8.53 -7.04
C GLY A 74 -3.42 7.16 -7.53
N LEU A 75 -2.43 6.58 -6.90
CA LEU A 75 -1.94 5.23 -7.20
C LEU A 75 -3.04 4.17 -6.99
N ALA A 76 -3.72 4.20 -5.85
CA ALA A 76 -4.81 3.27 -5.56
C ALA A 76 -5.94 3.37 -6.60
N ALA A 77 -6.34 4.58 -6.97
CA ALA A 77 -7.36 4.82 -7.98
C ALA A 77 -6.92 4.29 -9.36
N ALA A 78 -5.66 4.51 -9.75
CA ALA A 78 -5.13 4.05 -11.03
C ALA A 78 -5.06 2.52 -11.13
N LEU A 79 -4.75 1.84 -10.02
CA LEU A 79 -4.58 0.37 -9.99
C LEU A 79 -5.89 -0.40 -9.90
N SER A 80 -7.01 0.24 -9.58
CA SER A 80 -8.29 -0.45 -9.39
C SER A 80 -8.85 -1.12 -10.65
N GLY A 81 -8.30 -0.83 -11.83
CA GLY A 81 -8.67 -1.46 -13.09
C GLY A 81 -10.10 -1.18 -13.58
N ASP A 82 -10.90 -0.50 -12.82
CA ASP A 82 -12.30 -0.20 -13.15
C ASP A 82 -12.44 1.20 -13.73
N VAL A 83 -12.09 1.32 -15.00
CA VAL A 83 -12.22 2.58 -15.77
C VAL A 83 -13.68 3.00 -16.03
N LEU A 84 -14.64 2.14 -15.72
CA LEU A 84 -16.07 2.41 -15.95
C LEU A 84 -16.81 2.77 -14.65
N SER A 85 -16.19 2.56 -13.50
CA SER A 85 -16.76 2.90 -12.19
C SER A 85 -16.22 4.25 -11.70
N GLU A 86 -17.11 5.15 -11.32
CA GLU A 86 -16.72 6.38 -10.64
C GLU A 86 -16.24 6.11 -9.19
N ALA A 87 -16.43 4.88 -8.69
CA ALA A 87 -16.02 4.47 -7.35
C ALA A 87 -14.68 3.72 -7.40
N VAL A 88 -13.71 4.19 -6.66
CA VAL A 88 -12.45 3.49 -6.42
C VAL A 88 -12.73 2.16 -5.72
N ALA A 89 -12.20 1.05 -6.25
CA ALA A 89 -12.31 -0.26 -5.62
C ALA A 89 -11.70 -0.25 -4.20
N PRO A 90 -12.13 -1.11 -3.29
CA PRO A 90 -11.54 -1.19 -1.96
C PRO A 90 -10.03 -1.40 -2.01
N PHE A 91 -9.31 -0.72 -1.14
CA PHE A 91 -7.88 -0.91 -0.96
C PHE A 91 -7.48 -0.71 0.51
N ALA A 92 -6.33 -1.23 0.87
CA ALA A 92 -5.74 -1.01 2.18
C ALA A 92 -4.32 -0.47 2.06
N VAL A 93 -3.90 0.32 3.05
CA VAL A 93 -2.52 0.77 3.22
C VAL A 93 -1.97 0.07 4.45
N VAL A 94 -0.81 -0.55 4.34
CA VAL A 94 -0.16 -1.28 5.43
C VAL A 94 1.28 -0.80 5.60
N LEU A 95 1.65 -0.58 6.85
CA LEU A 95 3.02 -0.28 7.26
C LEU A 95 3.44 -1.25 8.35
N THR A 96 4.69 -1.69 8.29
CA THR A 96 5.31 -2.45 9.37
C THR A 96 6.72 -1.93 9.61
N ASP A 97 7.12 -1.91 10.86
CA ASP A 97 8.49 -1.62 11.25
C ASP A 97 8.85 -2.50 12.47
N TYR A 98 9.32 -3.71 12.19
CA TYR A 98 9.70 -4.71 13.19
C TYR A 98 11.18 -5.05 13.08
N PHE A 99 11.87 -5.06 14.21
CA PHE A 99 13.24 -5.57 14.31
C PHE A 99 13.38 -6.45 15.56
N GLY A 100 13.89 -7.66 15.37
CA GLY A 100 14.12 -8.59 16.49
C GLY A 100 12.86 -9.00 17.27
N GLY A 101 11.69 -8.98 16.62
CA GLY A 101 10.41 -9.31 17.26
C GLY A 101 9.77 -8.16 18.04
N VAL A 102 10.37 -6.97 18.00
CA VAL A 102 9.83 -5.74 18.61
C VAL A 102 9.59 -4.72 17.49
N GLY A 103 8.44 -4.05 17.53
CA GLY A 103 8.11 -3.03 16.54
C GLY A 103 6.63 -2.73 16.49
N ASP A 104 6.25 -1.96 15.47
CA ASP A 104 4.90 -1.45 15.29
C ASP A 104 4.34 -1.80 13.92
N GLN A 105 3.03 -1.79 13.82
CA GLN A 105 2.30 -1.88 12.58
C GLN A 105 1.17 -0.85 12.50
N TRP A 106 0.91 -0.39 11.30
CA TRP A 106 -0.20 0.52 11.03
C TRP A 106 -0.94 0.03 9.80
N ALA A 107 -2.25 0.15 9.84
CA ALA A 107 -3.08 -0.15 8.68
C ALA A 107 -4.33 0.71 8.66
N CYS A 108 -4.77 1.04 7.46
CA CYS A 108 -6.10 1.58 7.20
C CYS A 108 -6.66 0.96 5.94
N ALA A 109 -7.97 0.91 5.83
CA ALA A 109 -8.68 0.40 4.68
C ALA A 109 -9.74 1.40 4.22
N PHE A 110 -9.98 1.42 2.91
CA PHE A 110 -10.90 2.32 2.25
C PHE A 110 -11.91 1.53 1.42
N VAL A 111 -13.17 1.89 1.54
CA VAL A 111 -14.27 1.36 0.74
C VAL A 111 -15.03 2.53 0.15
N ALA A 112 -15.25 2.52 -1.15
CA ALA A 112 -15.85 3.64 -1.88
C ALA A 112 -15.21 5.01 -1.55
N GLY A 113 -13.88 5.05 -1.48
CA GLY A 113 -13.10 6.24 -1.19
C GLY A 113 -13.15 6.72 0.27
N ARG A 114 -13.82 5.98 1.17
CA ARG A 114 -13.96 6.35 2.58
C ARG A 114 -13.21 5.41 3.50
N ARG A 115 -12.50 5.95 4.49
CA ARG A 115 -11.82 5.16 5.49
C ARG A 115 -12.79 4.37 6.37
N VAL A 116 -12.50 3.09 6.57
CA VAL A 116 -13.22 2.22 7.50
C VAL A 116 -12.66 2.46 8.91
N LYS A 117 -13.36 3.22 9.72
CA LYS A 117 -12.88 3.68 11.05
C LYS A 117 -12.63 2.55 12.06
N ALA A 118 -13.23 1.38 11.88
CA ALA A 118 -13.05 0.23 12.77
C ALA A 118 -11.72 -0.50 12.59
N VAL A 119 -10.97 -0.24 11.50
CA VAL A 119 -9.66 -0.85 11.25
C VAL A 119 -8.63 -0.27 12.22
N ARG A 120 -7.90 -1.16 12.90
CA ARG A 120 -6.85 -0.83 13.89
C ARG A 120 -5.52 -1.52 13.62
N ASP A 121 -5.52 -2.58 12.83
CA ASP A 121 -4.37 -3.42 12.53
C ASP A 121 -4.46 -4.01 11.12
N ILE A 122 -3.38 -4.67 10.69
CA ILE A 122 -3.30 -5.25 9.35
C ILE A 122 -4.36 -6.33 9.14
N ASN A 123 -4.59 -7.21 10.10
CA ASN A 123 -5.60 -8.28 9.95
C ASN A 123 -7.01 -7.69 9.80
N ALA A 124 -7.34 -6.64 10.54
CA ALA A 124 -8.61 -5.93 10.37
C ALA A 124 -8.74 -5.30 8.96
N ALA A 125 -7.66 -4.72 8.43
CA ALA A 125 -7.65 -4.18 7.07
C ALA A 125 -7.84 -5.29 6.03
N LEU A 126 -7.17 -6.41 6.19
CA LEU A 126 -7.29 -7.56 5.29
C LEU A 126 -8.70 -8.17 5.30
N ARG A 127 -9.37 -8.22 6.46
CA ARG A 127 -10.79 -8.63 6.54
C ARG A 127 -11.70 -7.69 5.74
N VAL A 128 -11.45 -6.38 5.76
CA VAL A 128 -12.18 -5.43 4.92
C VAL A 128 -11.94 -5.71 3.44
N MET A 129 -10.74 -6.17 3.07
CA MET A 129 -10.41 -6.60 1.70
C MET A 129 -10.99 -7.97 1.33
N GLY A 130 -11.75 -8.62 2.21
CA GLY A 130 -12.41 -9.90 1.98
C GLY A 130 -11.54 -11.12 2.24
N VAL A 131 -10.37 -10.96 2.87
CA VAL A 131 -9.49 -12.09 3.22
C VAL A 131 -10.17 -12.97 4.25
N GLN A 132 -10.19 -14.27 3.95
CA GLN A 132 -10.66 -15.32 4.86
C GLN A 132 -9.44 -16.08 5.38
N ALA A 133 -9.21 -16.01 6.68
CA ALA A 133 -8.12 -16.71 7.32
C ALA A 133 -8.24 -18.23 7.15
N ALA A 134 -7.14 -18.88 6.79
CA ALA A 134 -7.07 -20.33 6.75
C ALA A 134 -7.09 -20.93 8.17
N ALA A 135 -7.46 -22.20 8.28
CA ALA A 135 -7.52 -22.86 9.59
C ALA A 135 -6.18 -22.79 10.34
N GLY A 136 -6.20 -22.22 11.53
CA GLY A 136 -5.02 -22.08 12.40
C GLY A 136 -4.08 -20.91 12.04
N LEU A 137 -4.44 -20.07 11.06
CA LEU A 137 -3.69 -18.87 10.67
C LEU A 137 -4.55 -17.62 10.84
N ASP A 138 -3.91 -16.48 10.94
CA ASP A 138 -4.59 -15.19 10.77
C ASP A 138 -4.57 -14.75 9.29
N GLU A 139 -5.13 -13.59 8.98
CA GLU A 139 -5.22 -13.07 7.62
C GLU A 139 -3.84 -12.72 7.05
N PHE A 140 -2.94 -12.17 7.86
CA PHE A 140 -1.57 -11.83 7.48
C PHE A 140 -0.77 -13.08 7.07
N ASP A 141 -0.82 -14.11 7.90
CA ASP A 141 -0.14 -15.38 7.64
C ASP A 141 -0.79 -16.15 6.48
N THR A 142 -2.12 -16.08 6.34
CA THR A 142 -2.86 -16.70 5.24
C THR A 142 -2.40 -16.17 3.88
N LEU A 143 -2.16 -14.88 3.76
CA LEU A 143 -1.63 -14.27 2.54
C LEU A 143 -0.11 -14.41 2.41
N GLY A 144 0.57 -14.96 3.42
CA GLY A 144 2.02 -15.13 3.41
C GLY A 144 2.79 -13.82 3.40
N LEU A 145 2.25 -12.75 3.97
CA LEU A 145 2.86 -11.41 3.98
C LEU A 145 4.19 -11.39 4.73
N ALA A 146 4.42 -12.33 5.65
CA ALA A 146 5.71 -12.51 6.32
C ALA A 146 6.89 -12.75 5.36
N ARG A 147 6.66 -13.12 4.10
CA ARG A 147 7.69 -13.30 3.06
C ARG A 147 8.15 -11.97 2.46
N HIS A 148 7.33 -10.94 2.52
CA HIS A 148 7.57 -9.61 1.95
C HIS A 148 8.16 -8.69 3.03
N ARG A 149 9.41 -8.93 3.42
CA ARG A 149 10.03 -8.36 4.63
C ARG A 149 10.60 -6.96 4.47
N ARG A 150 10.83 -6.52 3.24
CA ARG A 150 11.49 -5.26 2.93
C ARG A 150 10.99 -4.67 1.61
N THR A 151 11.19 -3.38 1.47
CA THR A 151 10.98 -2.68 0.21
C THR A 151 11.85 -3.31 -0.89
N PRO A 152 11.29 -3.59 -2.08
CA PRO A 152 12.04 -4.13 -3.21
C PRO A 152 13.18 -3.20 -3.66
N ASP A 153 14.31 -3.78 -4.05
CA ASP A 153 15.52 -3.06 -4.41
C ASP A 153 15.34 -2.08 -5.59
N HIS A 154 14.38 -2.36 -6.50
CA HIS A 154 14.10 -1.45 -7.63
C HIS A 154 13.57 -0.08 -7.19
N LEU A 155 13.04 0.05 -5.97
CA LEU A 155 12.59 1.33 -5.41
C LEU A 155 13.74 2.17 -4.84
N ALA A 156 14.92 1.60 -4.62
CA ALA A 156 16.06 2.34 -4.10
C ALA A 156 16.52 3.48 -5.03
N ARG A 157 16.34 3.32 -6.35
CA ARG A 157 16.68 4.36 -7.34
C ARG A 157 15.97 5.70 -7.13
N TYR A 158 14.84 5.71 -6.43
CA TYR A 158 14.08 6.94 -6.19
C TYR A 158 14.78 7.89 -5.24
N GLU A 159 15.68 7.41 -4.38
CA GLU A 159 16.55 8.26 -3.56
C GLU A 159 17.45 9.12 -4.46
N ASP A 160 18.20 8.50 -5.38
CA ASP A 160 19.05 9.20 -6.33
C ASP A 160 18.26 10.16 -7.24
N LEU A 161 17.05 9.76 -7.66
CA LEU A 161 16.19 10.61 -8.49
C LEU A 161 15.67 11.84 -7.75
N CYS A 162 15.34 11.71 -6.45
CA CYS A 162 14.97 12.85 -5.61
C CYS A 162 16.15 13.79 -5.41
N ASP A 163 17.34 13.27 -5.09
CA ASP A 163 18.57 14.05 -4.94
C ASP A 163 18.89 14.83 -6.21
N GLY A 164 18.76 14.21 -7.37
CA GLY A 164 18.96 14.84 -8.68
C GLY A 164 18.00 15.99 -8.98
N LEU A 165 16.83 16.02 -8.34
CA LEU A 165 15.81 17.06 -8.47
C LEU A 165 15.83 18.06 -7.30
N GLY A 166 16.63 17.83 -6.27
CA GLY A 166 16.67 18.65 -5.05
C GLY A 166 15.38 18.53 -4.22
N LEU A 167 14.78 17.35 -4.19
CA LEU A 167 13.53 17.04 -3.47
C LEU A 167 13.81 16.50 -2.07
#